data_6cdd54aaf63fc621c1c701967bbdd3c9
#
_entry.id   6cdd54aaf63fc621c1c701967bbdd3c9
#
_cell.length_a   1.000
_cell.length_b   1.000
_cell.length_c   1.000
_cell.angle_alpha   90.00
_cell.angle_beta   90.00
_cell.angle_gamma   90.00
#
_symmetry.space_group_name_H-M   'P 1'
#
loop_
_entity.id
_entity.type
_entity.pdbx_description
1 polymer ?
#
loop_
_entity_poly.entity_id
_entity_poly.type
_entity_poly.pdbx_seq_one_letter_code
_entity_poly.pdbx_strand_id
1 'polypeptide(L)'
;MRKKSWKQVAAIVICAALLSGCTGENGQKKNTGRKEGQVVNIYCWNDEFKEIYDKYASDLAKKHDVEVNFVIISSDNNAYQINLDEALKEQNTCIDDDKVDLFLIEADYASKYVKSDNSIDVKKTVGLTDEDLKQQYDYTKKIVSENGIQKGVTWQATPGLFAYRRSIAKKVLGTDDSG
;
A
#
# COMPACT_ATOMS: atom_id res chain seq x y z
N MET A 1 -63.47 20.63 10.57
CA MET A 1 -62.40 20.66 9.55
C MET A 1 -61.09 21.17 10.20
N ARG A 2 -60.14 20.27 10.49
CA ARG A 2 -58.85 20.61 11.12
C ARG A 2 -57.87 21.08 10.02
N LYS A 3 -57.47 22.35 10.06
CA LYS A 3 -56.39 22.87 9.24
C LYS A 3 -55.06 22.21 9.63
N LYS A 4 -54.53 21.26 8.82
CA LYS A 4 -53.19 20.75 8.95
C LYS A 4 -52.21 21.90 8.69
N SER A 5 -51.35 22.18 9.65
CA SER A 5 -50.42 23.28 9.60
C SER A 5 -49.40 23.04 8.48
N TRP A 6 -49.20 24.04 7.65
CA TRP A 6 -48.23 24.10 6.55
C TRP A 6 -46.79 23.75 7.02
N LYS A 7 -46.51 23.97 8.29
CA LYS A 7 -45.18 23.64 8.91
C LYS A 7 -44.87 22.15 8.95
N GLN A 8 -45.89 21.28 9.00
CA GLN A 8 -45.70 19.82 8.97
C GLN A 8 -45.49 19.28 7.55
N VAL A 9 -45.99 19.95 6.55
CA VAL A 9 -45.78 19.56 5.13
C VAL A 9 -44.37 19.98 4.68
N ALA A 10 -43.86 21.12 5.15
CA ALA A 10 -42.49 21.58 4.86
C ALA A 10 -41.41 20.67 5.49
N ALA A 11 -41.67 20.15 6.70
CA ALA A 11 -40.73 19.19 7.35
C ALA A 11 -40.61 17.85 6.64
N ILE A 12 -41.71 17.36 6.04
CA ILE A 12 -41.70 16.07 5.31
C ILE A 12 -40.96 16.22 3.96
N VAL A 13 -41.07 17.38 3.31
CA VAL A 13 -40.38 17.64 2.02
C VAL A 13 -38.87 17.79 2.23
N ILE A 14 -38.44 18.39 3.37
CA ILE A 14 -37.00 18.53 3.69
C ILE A 14 -36.37 17.16 4.06
N CYS A 15 -37.08 16.27 4.75
CA CYS A 15 -36.59 14.92 5.02
C CYS A 15 -36.50 14.05 3.77
N ALA A 16 -37.40 14.23 2.79
CA ALA A 16 -37.33 13.51 1.51
C ALA A 16 -36.18 13.99 0.62
N ALA A 17 -35.78 15.27 0.72
CA ALA A 17 -34.63 15.80 -0.03
C ALA A 17 -33.27 15.37 0.54
N LEU A 18 -33.19 14.98 1.83
CA LEU A 18 -31.95 14.49 2.45
C LEU A 18 -31.73 13.00 2.21
N LEU A 19 -32.71 12.24 1.76
CA LEU A 19 -32.60 10.83 1.39
C LEU A 19 -32.24 10.62 -0.10
N SER A 20 -32.21 11.68 -0.90
CA SER A 20 -31.83 11.64 -2.32
C SER A 20 -30.34 11.94 -2.56
N GLY A 21 -29.54 12.10 -1.49
CA GLY A 21 -28.14 12.48 -1.53
C GLY A 21 -27.14 11.33 -1.47
N CYS A 22 -27.58 10.08 -1.63
CA CYS A 22 -26.72 8.93 -1.75
C CYS A 22 -27.09 8.09 -2.98
N THR A 23 -27.21 8.73 -4.13
CA THR A 23 -26.90 8.06 -5.39
C THR A 23 -25.43 8.38 -5.62
N GLY A 24 -24.56 7.37 -5.35
CA GLY A 24 -23.19 7.43 -5.74
C GLY A 24 -23.10 7.93 -7.18
N GLU A 25 -22.26 8.90 -7.42
CA GLU A 25 -21.80 9.17 -8.77
C GLU A 25 -21.40 7.82 -9.36
N ASN A 26 -22.20 7.36 -10.30
CA ASN A 26 -21.74 6.41 -11.27
C ASN A 26 -20.57 7.07 -11.97
N GLY A 27 -19.35 6.80 -11.47
CA GLY A 27 -18.16 7.01 -12.25
C GLY A 27 -18.44 6.30 -13.56
N GLN A 28 -18.66 7.07 -14.62
CA GLN A 28 -18.74 6.52 -15.96
C GLN A 28 -17.46 5.69 -16.13
N LYS A 29 -17.59 4.35 -16.09
CA LYS A 29 -16.54 3.46 -16.57
C LYS A 29 -16.17 3.99 -17.94
N LYS A 30 -15.01 4.61 -18.06
CA LYS A 30 -14.41 4.86 -19.36
C LYS A 30 -14.23 3.47 -19.96
N ASN A 31 -15.08 3.14 -20.90
CA ASN A 31 -14.95 1.91 -21.68
C ASN A 31 -13.71 2.09 -22.58
N THR A 32 -12.55 1.78 -21.99
CA THR A 32 -11.24 1.93 -22.67
C THR A 32 -10.96 0.79 -23.65
N GLY A 33 -11.91 -0.16 -23.79
CA GLY A 33 -11.72 -1.36 -24.61
C GLY A 33 -10.73 -2.37 -24.00
N ARG A 34 -10.27 -2.13 -22.78
CA ARG A 34 -9.37 -3.04 -22.06
C ARG A 34 -10.12 -4.22 -21.47
N LYS A 35 -9.39 -5.30 -21.31
CA LYS A 35 -9.85 -6.46 -20.51
C LYS A 35 -9.66 -6.12 -19.04
N GLU A 36 -10.57 -6.58 -18.19
CA GLU A 36 -10.44 -6.54 -16.73
C GLU A 36 -9.16 -7.26 -16.29
N GLY A 37 -8.44 -6.71 -15.28
CA GLY A 37 -7.18 -7.26 -14.78
C GLY A 37 -5.92 -6.79 -15.53
N GLN A 38 -6.02 -5.71 -16.34
CA GLN A 38 -4.85 -5.10 -17.00
C GLN A 38 -4.31 -3.85 -16.30
N VAL A 39 -4.86 -3.53 -15.12
CA VAL A 39 -4.36 -2.43 -14.28
C VAL A 39 -3.59 -3.04 -13.12
N VAL A 40 -2.42 -2.48 -12.82
CA VAL A 40 -1.61 -2.82 -11.64
C VAL A 40 -1.53 -1.58 -10.76
N ASN A 41 -2.13 -1.63 -9.58
CA ASN A 41 -2.12 -0.55 -8.60
C ASN A 41 -0.96 -0.73 -7.61
N ILE A 42 -0.06 0.27 -7.56
CA ILE A 42 1.10 0.30 -6.68
C ILE A 42 0.91 1.38 -5.62
N TYR A 43 0.83 0.96 -4.36
CA TYR A 43 0.70 1.86 -3.22
C TYR A 43 2.08 2.23 -2.66
N CYS A 44 2.37 3.52 -2.56
CA CYS A 44 3.64 4.03 -2.03
C CYS A 44 3.43 5.37 -1.31
N TRP A 45 4.45 5.82 -0.55
CA TRP A 45 4.35 7.05 0.25
C TRP A 45 5.05 8.26 -0.39
N ASN A 46 5.82 8.05 -1.46
CA ASN A 46 6.50 9.10 -2.22
C ASN A 46 6.77 8.65 -3.66
N ASP A 47 7.42 9.49 -4.44
CA ASP A 47 7.70 9.27 -5.86
C ASP A 47 8.94 8.38 -6.15
N GLU A 48 9.78 8.06 -5.16
CA GLU A 48 11.07 7.38 -5.39
C GLU A 48 10.91 6.05 -6.14
N PHE A 49 9.94 5.23 -5.73
CA PHE A 49 9.71 3.95 -6.41
C PHE A 49 9.15 4.13 -7.82
N LYS A 50 8.31 5.15 -8.00
CA LYS A 50 7.78 5.50 -9.33
C LYS A 50 8.89 5.92 -10.28
N GLU A 51 9.85 6.72 -9.83
CA GLU A 51 11.00 7.13 -10.64
C GLU A 51 11.85 5.93 -11.10
N ILE A 52 12.04 4.95 -10.20
CA ILE A 52 12.74 3.70 -10.53
C ILE A 52 11.94 2.88 -11.53
N TYR A 53 10.64 2.73 -11.33
CA TYR A 53 9.75 2.07 -12.27
C TYR A 53 9.78 2.74 -13.64
N ASP A 54 9.64 4.06 -13.72
CA ASP A 54 9.64 4.82 -14.97
C ASP A 54 10.95 4.59 -15.74
N LYS A 55 12.07 4.47 -15.03
CA LYS A 55 13.40 4.27 -15.65
C LYS A 55 13.64 2.85 -16.13
N TYR A 56 13.14 1.82 -15.44
CA TYR A 56 13.57 0.44 -15.68
C TYR A 56 12.44 -0.52 -16.10
N ALA A 57 11.18 -0.21 -15.83
CA ALA A 57 10.07 -1.14 -16.01
C ALA A 57 8.92 -0.62 -16.88
N SER A 58 8.82 0.69 -17.13
CA SER A 58 7.69 1.28 -17.86
C SER A 58 7.53 0.73 -19.28
N ASP A 59 8.64 0.47 -19.98
CA ASP A 59 8.58 -0.09 -21.33
C ASP A 59 8.14 -1.56 -21.34
N LEU A 60 8.43 -2.31 -20.28
CA LEU A 60 7.96 -3.68 -20.13
C LEU A 60 6.43 -3.71 -19.95
N ALA A 61 5.88 -2.83 -19.10
CA ALA A 61 4.44 -2.71 -18.90
C ALA A 61 3.72 -2.35 -20.22
N LYS A 62 4.23 -1.37 -20.96
CA LYS A 62 3.70 -1.01 -22.30
C LYS A 62 3.73 -2.18 -23.28
N LYS A 63 4.83 -2.94 -23.31
CA LYS A 63 4.97 -4.11 -24.20
C LYS A 63 3.92 -5.17 -23.92
N HIS A 64 3.46 -5.30 -22.67
CA HIS A 64 2.47 -6.28 -22.25
C HIS A 64 1.06 -5.70 -22.13
N ASP A 65 0.84 -4.44 -22.57
CA ASP A 65 -0.44 -3.74 -22.50
C ASP A 65 -1.00 -3.67 -21.05
N VAL A 66 -0.10 -3.45 -20.07
CA VAL A 66 -0.44 -3.28 -18.65
C VAL A 66 -0.38 -1.81 -18.30
N GLU A 67 -1.46 -1.29 -17.72
CA GLU A 67 -1.48 0.02 -17.10
C GLU A 67 -0.97 -0.08 -15.67
N VAL A 68 -0.01 0.76 -15.30
CA VAL A 68 0.47 0.83 -13.92
C VAL A 68 0.04 2.15 -13.30
N ASN A 69 -0.73 2.06 -12.23
CA ASN A 69 -1.25 3.19 -11.48
C ASN A 69 -0.54 3.30 -10.14
N PHE A 70 -0.01 4.49 -9.81
CA PHE A 70 0.64 4.77 -8.54
C PHE A 70 -0.30 5.52 -7.61
N VAL A 71 -0.64 4.91 -6.47
CA VAL A 71 -1.41 5.52 -5.40
C VAL A 71 -0.42 6.05 -4.36
N ILE A 72 -0.10 7.34 -4.46
CA ILE A 72 0.92 7.99 -3.63
C ILE A 72 0.24 8.71 -2.47
N ILE A 73 0.53 8.31 -1.24
CA ILE A 73 -0.06 8.85 -0.02
C ILE A 73 1.07 9.13 0.98
N SER A 74 1.21 10.37 1.44
CA SER A 74 2.25 10.73 2.41
C SER A 74 2.23 9.83 3.65
N SER A 75 3.41 9.53 4.20
CA SER A 75 3.56 8.79 5.46
C SER A 75 3.24 9.66 6.70
N ASP A 76 3.01 10.96 6.56
CA ASP A 76 2.69 11.86 7.66
C ASP A 76 1.50 11.37 8.47
N ASN A 77 1.62 11.39 9.78
CA ASN A 77 0.59 10.95 10.72
C ASN A 77 0.07 9.51 10.44
N ASN A 78 0.89 8.64 9.89
CA ASN A 78 0.56 7.28 9.45
C ASN A 78 -0.52 7.23 8.34
N ALA A 79 -0.73 8.31 7.60
CA ALA A 79 -1.79 8.37 6.58
C ALA A 79 -1.63 7.27 5.53
N TYR A 80 -0.41 6.99 5.07
CA TYR A 80 -0.14 5.88 4.15
C TYR A 80 -0.66 4.55 4.68
N GLN A 81 -0.27 4.15 5.90
CA GLN A 81 -0.67 2.87 6.48
C GLN A 81 -2.19 2.79 6.71
N ILE A 82 -2.83 3.89 7.13
CA ILE A 82 -4.29 3.94 7.34
C ILE A 82 -5.02 3.68 6.02
N ASN A 83 -4.66 4.40 4.95
CA ASN A 83 -5.29 4.24 3.65
C ASN A 83 -5.01 2.87 3.02
N LEU A 84 -3.79 2.34 3.16
CA LEU A 84 -3.44 1.00 2.70
C LEU A 84 -4.29 -0.06 3.43
N ASP A 85 -4.45 0.06 4.75
CA ASP A 85 -5.28 -0.86 5.53
C ASP A 85 -6.75 -0.85 5.10
N GLU A 86 -7.29 0.32 4.78
CA GLU A 86 -8.66 0.47 4.27
C GLU A 86 -8.81 -0.18 2.89
N ALA A 87 -7.89 0.09 1.97
CA ALA A 87 -7.89 -0.53 0.64
C ALA A 87 -7.77 -2.07 0.72
N LEU A 88 -6.89 -2.59 1.58
CA LEU A 88 -6.71 -4.04 1.76
C LEU A 88 -7.94 -4.72 2.40
N LYS A 89 -8.77 -4.03 3.19
CA LYS A 89 -10.03 -4.58 3.70
C LYS A 89 -11.06 -4.81 2.59
N GLU A 90 -11.03 -3.97 1.56
CA GLU A 90 -11.95 -4.05 0.44
C GLU A 90 -11.46 -4.99 -0.68
N GLN A 91 -10.24 -5.52 -0.55
CA GLN A 91 -9.55 -6.35 -1.55
C GLN A 91 -10.39 -7.49 -2.14
N ASN A 92 -11.28 -8.10 -1.33
CA ASN A 92 -12.12 -9.21 -1.76
C ASN A 92 -13.48 -8.79 -2.34
N THR A 93 -13.81 -7.51 -2.28
CA THR A 93 -15.13 -6.98 -2.68
C THR A 93 -15.08 -5.98 -3.82
N CYS A 94 -13.90 -5.38 -4.06
CA CYS A 94 -13.69 -4.48 -5.20
C CYS A 94 -13.49 -5.27 -6.51
N ILE A 95 -13.64 -4.58 -7.63
CA ILE A 95 -13.33 -5.14 -8.95
C ILE A 95 -11.80 -5.31 -9.11
N ASP A 96 -11.38 -6.16 -10.03
CA ASP A 96 -9.95 -6.49 -10.21
C ASP A 96 -9.09 -5.25 -10.48
N ASP A 97 -9.55 -4.31 -11.28
CA ASP A 97 -8.80 -3.08 -11.62
C ASP A 97 -8.67 -2.07 -10.45
N ASP A 98 -9.39 -2.26 -9.34
CA ASP A 98 -9.33 -1.41 -8.14
C ASP A 98 -8.55 -2.08 -6.98
N LYS A 99 -8.06 -3.29 -7.16
CA LYS A 99 -7.30 -4.03 -6.15
C LYS A 99 -5.94 -3.41 -5.88
N VAL A 100 -5.43 -3.64 -4.68
CA VAL A 100 -4.02 -3.38 -4.33
C VAL A 100 -3.18 -4.54 -4.85
N ASP A 101 -2.36 -4.33 -5.87
CA ASP A 101 -1.54 -5.39 -6.45
C ASP A 101 -0.13 -5.43 -5.87
N LEU A 102 0.42 -4.25 -5.59
CA LEU A 102 1.72 -4.09 -4.96
C LEU A 102 1.66 -2.93 -3.97
N PHE A 103 2.27 -3.10 -2.81
CA PHE A 103 2.41 -2.02 -1.84
C PHE A 103 3.80 -2.02 -1.21
N LEU A 104 4.31 -0.84 -0.95
CA LEU A 104 5.59 -0.65 -0.28
C LEU A 104 5.40 -0.71 1.24
N ILE A 105 6.40 -1.25 1.94
CA ILE A 105 6.45 -1.30 3.40
C ILE A 105 7.84 -0.93 3.89
N GLU A 106 7.90 -0.27 5.04
CA GLU A 106 9.14 -0.03 5.78
C GLU A 106 9.38 -1.14 6.81
N ALA A 107 10.63 -1.34 7.16
CA ALA A 107 11.05 -2.45 8.02
C ALA A 107 10.40 -2.43 9.41
N ASP A 108 10.10 -1.26 9.95
CA ASP A 108 9.55 -1.06 11.30
C ASP A 108 8.11 -1.58 11.45
N TYR A 109 7.31 -1.55 10.37
CA TYR A 109 5.95 -2.09 10.36
C TYR A 109 5.74 -3.27 9.39
N ALA A 110 6.80 -3.76 8.75
CA ALA A 110 6.71 -4.87 7.78
C ALA A 110 6.01 -6.10 8.34
N SER A 111 6.27 -6.45 9.61
CA SER A 111 5.70 -7.62 10.28
C SER A 111 4.17 -7.66 10.26
N LYS A 112 3.49 -6.51 10.27
CA LYS A 112 2.04 -6.41 10.20
C LYS A 112 1.49 -7.02 8.91
N TYR A 113 2.10 -6.68 7.78
CA TYR A 113 1.64 -7.12 6.46
C TYR A 113 2.17 -8.50 6.08
N VAL A 114 3.42 -8.79 6.43
CA VAL A 114 4.05 -10.09 6.13
C VAL A 114 3.35 -11.26 6.84
N LYS A 115 2.81 -11.01 8.05
CA LYS A 115 2.02 -12.01 8.80
C LYS A 115 0.56 -12.10 8.37
N SER A 116 0.08 -11.17 7.58
CA SER A 116 -1.29 -11.16 7.08
C SER A 116 -1.46 -12.03 5.83
N ASP A 117 -2.72 -12.27 5.46
CA ASP A 117 -3.08 -12.94 4.20
C ASP A 117 -3.05 -11.99 2.99
N ASN A 118 -2.77 -10.69 3.22
CA ASN A 118 -2.65 -9.69 2.15
C ASN A 118 -1.31 -9.73 1.42
N SER A 119 -0.34 -10.49 1.90
CA SER A 119 0.94 -10.71 1.23
C SER A 119 1.11 -12.17 0.82
N ILE A 120 1.60 -12.41 -0.38
CA ILE A 120 1.68 -13.72 -1.02
C ILE A 120 3.12 -14.23 -1.09
N ASP A 121 3.29 -15.53 -1.28
CA ASP A 121 4.59 -16.16 -1.56
C ASP A 121 5.11 -15.69 -2.92
N VAL A 122 6.17 -14.87 -2.91
CA VAL A 122 6.73 -14.29 -4.14
C VAL A 122 7.39 -15.33 -5.04
N LYS A 123 7.87 -16.44 -4.49
CA LYS A 123 8.45 -17.53 -5.29
C LYS A 123 7.36 -18.36 -5.93
N LYS A 124 6.39 -18.82 -5.16
CA LYS A 124 5.35 -19.73 -5.64
C LYS A 124 4.33 -19.03 -6.53
N THR A 125 3.93 -17.81 -6.17
CA THR A 125 2.82 -17.11 -6.83
C THR A 125 3.31 -16.18 -7.93
N VAL A 126 4.40 -15.42 -7.68
CA VAL A 126 4.98 -14.49 -8.67
C VAL A 126 5.98 -15.21 -9.57
N GLY A 127 6.57 -16.33 -9.11
CA GLY A 127 7.53 -17.12 -9.87
C GLY A 127 8.98 -16.66 -9.74
N LEU A 128 9.31 -15.84 -8.73
CA LEU A 128 10.70 -15.44 -8.48
C LEU A 128 11.55 -16.63 -8.03
N THR A 129 12.75 -16.72 -8.56
CA THR A 129 13.71 -17.79 -8.23
C THR A 129 14.75 -17.32 -7.20
N ASP A 130 15.51 -18.24 -6.64
CA ASP A 130 16.64 -17.92 -5.78
C ASP A 130 17.72 -17.14 -6.53
N GLU A 131 17.86 -17.35 -7.83
CA GLU A 131 18.77 -16.61 -8.69
C GLU A 131 18.37 -15.14 -8.80
N ASP A 132 17.06 -14.84 -8.94
CA ASP A 132 16.56 -13.45 -8.98
C ASP A 132 16.80 -12.73 -7.65
N LEU A 133 16.80 -13.45 -6.55
CA LEU A 133 16.91 -12.91 -5.19
C LEU A 133 18.34 -12.96 -4.60
N LYS A 134 19.31 -13.50 -5.34
CA LYS A 134 20.68 -13.75 -4.80
C LYS A 134 21.44 -12.46 -4.42
N GLN A 135 21.11 -11.34 -5.05
CA GLN A 135 21.75 -10.05 -4.79
C GLN A 135 21.16 -9.31 -3.57
N GLN A 136 20.05 -9.80 -3.02
CA GLN A 136 19.44 -9.21 -1.83
C GLN A 136 20.21 -9.63 -0.56
N TYR A 137 20.37 -8.70 0.37
CA TYR A 137 20.97 -9.00 1.67
C TYR A 137 20.07 -9.95 2.48
N ASP A 138 20.67 -10.87 3.21
CA ASP A 138 19.90 -11.85 3.98
C ASP A 138 19.01 -11.25 5.04
N TYR A 139 19.42 -10.13 5.66
CA TYR A 139 18.59 -9.45 6.65
C TYR A 139 17.32 -8.85 6.01
N THR A 140 17.39 -8.34 4.79
CA THR A 140 16.23 -7.79 4.10
C THR A 140 15.25 -8.90 3.70
N LYS A 141 15.75 -10.03 3.25
CA LYS A 141 14.91 -11.23 2.99
C LYS A 141 14.20 -11.70 4.26
N LYS A 142 14.87 -11.67 5.42
CA LYS A 142 14.26 -12.06 6.71
C LYS A 142 13.11 -11.14 7.12
N ILE A 143 13.24 -9.83 6.92
CA ILE A 143 12.18 -8.85 7.26
C ILE A 143 10.88 -9.15 6.53
N VAL A 144 10.95 -9.61 5.28
CA VAL A 144 9.78 -9.89 4.42
C VAL A 144 9.44 -11.39 4.34
N SER A 145 9.87 -12.17 5.32
CA SER A 145 9.60 -13.61 5.40
C SER A 145 8.86 -13.97 6.68
N GLU A 146 7.91 -14.91 6.57
CA GLU A 146 7.18 -15.51 7.68
C GLU A 146 7.15 -17.02 7.51
N ASN A 147 7.51 -17.78 8.57
CA ASN A 147 7.55 -19.25 8.55
C ASN A 147 8.35 -19.85 7.38
N GLY A 148 9.44 -19.19 6.99
CA GLY A 148 10.29 -19.61 5.87
C GLY A 148 9.75 -19.28 4.48
N ILE A 149 8.59 -18.62 4.39
CA ILE A 149 7.98 -18.15 3.13
C ILE A 149 8.35 -16.69 2.93
N GLN A 150 9.00 -16.37 1.81
CA GLN A 150 9.29 -15.00 1.44
C GLN A 150 8.08 -14.36 0.76
N LYS A 151 7.55 -13.28 1.35
CA LYS A 151 6.33 -12.59 0.94
C LYS A 151 6.56 -11.18 0.38
N GLY A 152 7.80 -10.83 0.16
CA GLY A 152 8.17 -9.54 -0.42
C GLY A 152 9.60 -9.54 -0.94
N VAL A 153 9.96 -8.46 -1.59
CA VAL A 153 11.30 -8.20 -2.10
C VAL A 153 11.75 -6.81 -1.71
N THR A 154 13.05 -6.64 -1.53
CA THR A 154 13.62 -5.35 -1.15
C THR A 154 14.12 -4.65 -2.40
N TRP A 155 13.67 -3.42 -2.62
CA TRP A 155 14.16 -2.55 -3.68
C TRP A 155 15.22 -1.58 -3.17
N GLN A 156 15.33 -1.40 -1.85
CA GLN A 156 16.24 -0.48 -1.20
C GLN A 156 16.75 -1.11 0.11
N ALA A 157 18.01 -0.91 0.42
CA ALA A 157 18.61 -1.36 1.68
C ALA A 157 19.14 -0.14 2.44
N THR A 158 18.54 0.15 3.59
CA THR A 158 18.99 1.23 4.47
C THR A 158 19.68 0.63 5.69
N PRO A 159 21.00 0.82 5.88
CA PRO A 159 21.71 0.32 7.05
C PRO A 159 21.28 1.11 8.30
N GLY A 160 20.92 0.39 9.35
CA GLY A 160 20.74 0.97 10.67
C GLY A 160 22.11 1.18 11.35
N LEU A 161 22.32 2.37 11.88
CA LEU A 161 23.52 2.68 12.67
C LEU A 161 23.11 3.11 14.08
N PHE A 162 23.84 2.60 15.06
CA PHE A 162 23.71 3.03 16.43
C PHE A 162 24.79 4.07 16.74
N ALA A 163 24.39 5.28 17.07
CA ALA A 163 25.31 6.36 17.45
C ALA A 163 25.20 6.66 18.96
N TYR A 164 26.33 6.83 19.61
CA TYR A 164 26.37 7.17 21.03
C TYR A 164 27.50 8.16 21.35
N ARG A 165 27.34 8.91 22.44
CA ARG A 165 28.37 9.83 22.91
C ARG A 165 29.43 9.04 23.67
N ARG A 166 30.65 8.92 23.11
CA ARG A 166 31.79 8.18 23.70
C ARG A 166 32.09 8.63 25.13
N SER A 167 32.04 9.94 25.40
CA SER A 167 32.29 10.47 26.74
C SER A 167 31.29 9.99 27.79
N ILE A 168 30.05 9.80 27.42
CA ILE A 168 29.00 9.25 28.30
C ILE A 168 29.22 7.75 28.47
N ALA A 169 29.45 7.02 27.38
CA ALA A 169 29.70 5.59 27.44
C ALA A 169 30.89 5.28 28.36
N LYS A 170 32.02 5.99 28.21
CA LYS A 170 33.18 5.83 29.08
C LYS A 170 32.88 6.10 30.56
N LYS A 171 32.04 7.10 30.84
CA LYS A 171 31.64 7.45 32.22
C LYS A 171 30.73 6.43 32.85
N VAL A 172 29.78 5.86 32.08
CA VAL A 172 28.71 4.97 32.58
C VAL A 172 29.12 3.51 32.50
N LEU A 173 29.74 3.11 31.39
CA LEU A 173 30.07 1.71 31.10
C LEU A 173 31.57 1.38 31.37
N GLY A 174 32.39 2.38 31.67
CA GLY A 174 33.84 2.21 31.83
C GLY A 174 34.62 2.08 30.55
N THR A 175 33.96 1.97 29.41
CA THR A 175 34.55 1.88 28.09
C THR A 175 33.83 2.73 27.07
N ASP A 176 34.51 3.16 26.05
CA ASP A 176 33.96 3.84 24.87
C ASP A 176 34.19 3.02 23.58
N ASP A 177 34.55 1.76 23.74
CA ASP A 177 34.70 0.81 22.66
C ASP A 177 33.32 0.18 22.38
N SER A 178 32.97 0.07 21.10
CA SER A 178 31.68 -0.51 20.64
C SER A 178 31.70 -2.04 20.57
N GLY A 179 32.84 -2.70 20.81
CA GLY A 179 33.02 -4.14 20.67
C GLY A 179 33.50 -4.55 19.31
#